data_50f50e6de4ed9c098c089d58c47a3828
#
_entry.id   50f50e6de4ed9c098c089d58c47a3828
#
_cell.length_a   1.000
_cell.length_b   1.000
_cell.length_c   1.000
_cell.angle_alpha   90.00
_cell.angle_beta   90.00
_cell.angle_gamma   90.00
#
_symmetry.space_group_name_H-M   'P 1'
#
loop_
_entity.id
_entity.type
_entity.pdbx_description
1 polymer ?
#
loop_
_entity_poly.entity_id
_entity_poly.type
_entity_poly.pdbx_seq_one_letter_code
_entity_poly.pdbx_strand_id
1 'polypeptide(L)'
;RVISHSADISDAQLERMTQLQQKIEANDGWSLQQKVEEIISRLDLPADRYMRELSGGWRRRVALARALVLEPDVLLLDEPTNHLDIAAIEWLEKQLLNFNGALVFITHDRSLLQALATHIAELDRGHLRYWEGDYTSFLVYREQALADEARHNELFDKKLAQEEVWIRQGIKARRTRNEGRVRALKALRETRSERRELVGKANFTLASSGDSGKLVADLVDVSYAYGDKVIVKNFSTRIMRGDRIGLVGAN
;
A
#
# COMPACT_ATOMS: atom_id res chain seq x y z
N ARG A 1 -40.57 -5.45 -4.17
CA ARG A 1 -40.74 -6.01 -5.56
C ARG A 1 -41.58 -7.28 -5.60
N VAL A 2 -41.64 -8.09 -4.54
CA VAL A 2 -42.36 -9.41 -4.55
C VAL A 2 -43.89 -9.25 -4.51
N ILE A 3 -44.43 -8.12 -4.02
CA ILE A 3 -45.86 -7.90 -3.80
C ILE A 3 -46.58 -7.39 -5.05
N SER A 4 -45.90 -6.78 -6.02
CA SER A 4 -46.51 -6.15 -7.19
C SER A 4 -46.89 -7.12 -8.33
N HIS A 5 -46.70 -8.43 -8.19
CA HIS A 5 -46.94 -9.44 -9.24
C HIS A 5 -48.05 -10.46 -8.89
N SER A 6 -48.71 -10.34 -7.73
CA SER A 6 -49.83 -11.21 -7.38
C SER A 6 -51.18 -10.56 -7.74
N ALA A 7 -52.02 -11.28 -8.42
CA ALA A 7 -53.31 -10.80 -8.94
C ALA A 7 -54.37 -10.51 -7.87
N ASP A 8 -54.14 -10.84 -6.57
CA ASP A 8 -55.01 -10.54 -5.43
C ASP A 8 -54.20 -9.85 -4.31
N ILE A 9 -54.08 -8.53 -4.37
CA ILE A 9 -53.45 -7.72 -3.32
C ILE A 9 -54.54 -7.36 -2.29
N SER A 10 -54.39 -7.76 -1.04
CA SER A 10 -55.32 -7.36 0.04
C SER A 10 -55.10 -5.89 0.42
N ASP A 11 -56.17 -5.21 0.92
CA ASP A 11 -56.11 -3.80 1.34
C ASP A 11 -54.97 -3.53 2.34
N ALA A 12 -54.69 -4.43 3.26
CA ALA A 12 -53.59 -4.34 4.19
C ALA A 12 -52.21 -4.38 3.52
N GLN A 13 -52.07 -5.12 2.40
CA GLN A 13 -50.84 -5.16 1.60
C GLN A 13 -50.68 -3.86 0.80
N LEU A 14 -51.78 -3.27 0.32
CA LEU A 14 -51.76 -2.01 -0.38
C LEU A 14 -51.36 -0.85 0.55
N GLU A 15 -51.89 -0.79 1.76
CA GLU A 15 -51.51 0.18 2.79
C GLU A 15 -50.01 0.05 3.14
N ARG A 16 -49.52 -1.17 3.32
CA ARG A 16 -48.11 -1.41 3.62
C ARG A 16 -47.20 -1.00 2.46
N MET A 17 -47.61 -1.24 1.22
CA MET A 17 -46.88 -0.81 0.03
C MET A 17 -46.82 0.72 -0.06
N THR A 18 -47.92 1.41 0.20
CA THR A 18 -47.98 2.89 0.23
C THR A 18 -47.06 3.47 1.32
N GLN A 19 -47.09 2.89 2.53
CA GLN A 19 -46.20 3.30 3.62
C GLN A 19 -44.71 3.08 3.29
N LEU A 20 -44.35 1.97 2.61
CA LEU A 20 -42.98 1.70 2.18
C LEU A 20 -42.55 2.65 1.06
N GLN A 21 -43.43 2.97 0.11
CA GLN A 21 -43.14 3.97 -0.93
C GLN A 21 -42.91 5.35 -0.33
N GLN A 22 -43.73 5.80 0.60
CA GLN A 22 -43.53 7.07 1.31
C GLN A 22 -42.20 7.11 2.08
N LYS A 23 -41.80 6.00 2.70
CA LYS A 23 -40.49 5.91 3.37
C LYS A 23 -39.33 5.97 2.38
N ILE A 24 -39.45 5.35 1.22
CA ILE A 24 -38.42 5.39 0.17
C ILE A 24 -38.29 6.81 -0.38
N GLU A 25 -39.42 7.48 -0.65
CA GLU A 25 -39.43 8.85 -1.12
C GLU A 25 -38.87 9.83 -0.08
N ALA A 26 -39.28 9.70 1.19
CA ALA A 26 -38.83 10.56 2.27
C ALA A 26 -37.30 10.46 2.55
N ASN A 27 -36.68 9.35 2.18
CA ASN A 27 -35.24 9.12 2.35
C ASN A 27 -34.46 9.16 1.03
N ASP A 28 -35.04 9.69 -0.03
CA ASP A 28 -34.43 9.75 -1.37
C ASP A 28 -33.90 8.39 -1.87
N GLY A 29 -34.59 7.30 -1.47
CA GLY A 29 -34.16 5.95 -1.73
C GLY A 29 -34.15 5.56 -3.21
N TRP A 30 -34.91 6.23 -4.07
CA TRP A 30 -34.91 6.01 -5.52
C TRP A 30 -33.62 6.53 -6.17
N SER A 31 -33.11 7.69 -5.72
CA SER A 31 -31.86 8.24 -6.22
C SER A 31 -30.68 7.37 -5.76
N LEU A 32 -30.71 6.86 -4.54
CA LEU A 32 -29.70 5.93 -4.04
C LEU A 32 -29.68 4.62 -4.85
N GLN A 33 -30.84 4.05 -5.18
CA GLN A 33 -30.92 2.86 -6.01
C GLN A 33 -30.33 3.10 -7.40
N GLN A 34 -30.64 4.23 -8.02
CA GLN A 34 -30.09 4.62 -9.32
C GLN A 34 -28.56 4.75 -9.26
N LYS A 35 -28.02 5.42 -8.22
CA LYS A 35 -26.57 5.52 -7.98
C LYS A 35 -25.90 4.15 -7.82
N VAL A 36 -26.53 3.23 -7.09
CA VAL A 36 -26.04 1.85 -6.94
C VAL A 36 -26.02 1.13 -8.29
N GLU A 37 -27.08 1.20 -9.08
CA GLU A 37 -27.16 0.57 -10.40
C GLU A 37 -26.12 1.15 -11.38
N GLU A 38 -25.92 2.47 -11.35
CA GLU A 38 -24.90 3.16 -12.13
C GLU A 38 -23.47 2.69 -11.75
N ILE A 39 -23.16 2.65 -10.45
CA ILE A 39 -21.84 2.18 -9.97
C ILE A 39 -21.62 0.69 -10.31
N ILE A 40 -22.62 -0.16 -10.16
CA ILE A 40 -22.54 -1.57 -10.54
C ILE A 40 -22.19 -1.70 -12.02
N SER A 41 -22.88 -0.94 -12.88
CA SER A 41 -22.64 -0.94 -14.33
C SER A 41 -21.26 -0.36 -14.67
N ARG A 42 -20.91 0.78 -14.08
CA ARG A 42 -19.64 1.46 -14.31
C ARG A 42 -18.43 0.62 -13.90
N LEU A 43 -18.55 -0.13 -12.81
CA LEU A 43 -17.47 -0.96 -12.25
C LEU A 43 -17.55 -2.42 -12.74
N ASP A 44 -18.48 -2.76 -13.64
CA ASP A 44 -18.71 -4.10 -14.18
C ASP A 44 -18.81 -5.17 -13.08
N LEU A 45 -19.64 -4.88 -12.06
CA LEU A 45 -19.77 -5.76 -10.90
C LEU A 45 -20.82 -6.85 -11.15
N PRO A 46 -20.60 -8.09 -10.67
CA PRO A 46 -21.55 -9.18 -10.79
C PRO A 46 -22.74 -8.99 -9.83
N ALA A 47 -23.76 -8.24 -10.25
CA ALA A 47 -24.92 -7.82 -9.44
C ALA A 47 -25.68 -8.98 -8.79
N ASP A 48 -25.74 -10.14 -9.47
CA ASP A 48 -26.56 -11.29 -9.06
C ASP A 48 -25.83 -12.30 -8.19
N ARG A 49 -24.55 -12.04 -7.82
CA ARG A 49 -23.75 -12.94 -6.99
C ARG A 49 -23.73 -12.53 -5.53
N TYR A 50 -23.77 -13.51 -4.65
CA TYR A 50 -23.58 -13.28 -3.23
C TYR A 50 -22.13 -12.98 -2.90
N MET A 51 -21.88 -12.08 -1.92
CA MET A 51 -20.53 -11.73 -1.46
C MET A 51 -19.66 -12.93 -1.09
N ARG A 52 -20.26 -14.00 -0.55
CA ARG A 52 -19.55 -15.25 -0.18
C ARG A 52 -18.98 -16.00 -1.39
N GLU A 53 -19.55 -15.80 -2.57
CA GLU A 53 -19.17 -16.47 -3.82
C GLU A 53 -18.10 -15.71 -4.60
N LEU A 54 -17.81 -14.46 -4.16
CA LEU A 54 -16.86 -13.60 -4.81
C LEU A 54 -15.42 -13.90 -4.37
N SER A 55 -14.48 -13.82 -5.32
CA SER A 55 -13.05 -13.84 -5.03
C SER A 55 -12.62 -12.61 -4.21
N GLY A 56 -11.42 -12.66 -3.62
CA GLY A 56 -10.86 -11.55 -2.85
C GLY A 56 -10.80 -10.24 -3.64
N GLY A 57 -10.41 -10.31 -4.90
CA GLY A 57 -10.38 -9.15 -5.81
C GLY A 57 -11.77 -8.54 -6.04
N TRP A 58 -12.78 -9.37 -6.32
CA TRP A 58 -14.15 -8.92 -6.49
C TRP A 58 -14.74 -8.30 -5.21
N ARG A 59 -14.46 -8.88 -4.04
CA ARG A 59 -14.91 -8.29 -2.77
C ARG A 59 -14.34 -6.89 -2.55
N ARG A 60 -13.10 -6.64 -2.96
CA ARG A 60 -12.48 -5.31 -2.88
C ARG A 60 -13.09 -4.32 -3.87
N ARG A 61 -13.37 -4.75 -5.10
CA ARG A 61 -14.12 -3.93 -6.07
C ARG A 61 -15.48 -3.51 -5.51
N VAL A 62 -16.22 -4.44 -4.88
CA VAL A 62 -17.50 -4.14 -4.23
C VAL A 62 -17.32 -3.20 -3.03
N ALA A 63 -16.26 -3.35 -2.23
CA ALA A 63 -15.98 -2.45 -1.12
C ALA A 63 -15.70 -1.01 -1.62
N LEU A 64 -14.91 -0.86 -2.68
CA LEU A 64 -14.67 0.43 -3.33
C LEU A 64 -15.97 1.01 -3.90
N ALA A 65 -16.76 0.19 -4.61
CA ALA A 65 -18.07 0.61 -5.13
C ALA A 65 -18.97 1.16 -4.03
N ARG A 66 -19.04 0.48 -2.89
CA ARG A 66 -19.80 0.92 -1.73
C ARG A 66 -19.35 2.29 -1.21
N ALA A 67 -18.05 2.56 -1.21
CA ALA A 67 -17.52 3.87 -0.82
C ALA A 67 -17.88 4.95 -1.84
N LEU A 68 -17.79 4.64 -3.14
CA LEU A 68 -18.03 5.59 -4.23
C LEU A 68 -19.51 5.94 -4.43
N VAL A 69 -20.44 5.04 -4.11
CA VAL A 69 -21.89 5.31 -4.18
C VAL A 69 -22.30 6.54 -3.37
N LEU A 70 -21.59 6.79 -2.26
CA LEU A 70 -21.88 7.92 -1.37
C LEU A 70 -21.29 9.25 -1.89
N GLU A 71 -20.59 9.25 -3.02
CA GLU A 71 -19.93 10.42 -3.62
C GLU A 71 -19.11 11.21 -2.57
N PRO A 72 -18.17 10.55 -1.87
CA PRO A 72 -17.45 11.20 -0.78
C PRO A 72 -16.52 12.30 -1.29
N ASP A 73 -16.41 13.40 -0.55
CA ASP A 73 -15.43 14.45 -0.82
C ASP A 73 -13.99 13.97 -0.58
N VAL A 74 -13.80 13.00 0.33
CA VAL A 74 -12.49 12.41 0.69
C VAL A 74 -12.59 10.90 0.71
N LEU A 75 -11.67 10.23 -0.01
CA LEU A 75 -11.54 8.77 -0.02
C LEU A 75 -10.23 8.37 0.66
N LEU A 76 -10.34 7.54 1.70
CA LEU A 76 -9.20 7.00 2.44
C LEU A 76 -8.99 5.53 2.08
N LEU A 77 -7.81 5.17 1.60
CA LEU A 77 -7.47 3.81 1.19
C LEU A 77 -6.21 3.32 1.92
N ASP A 78 -6.30 2.14 2.51
CA ASP A 78 -5.18 1.47 3.16
C ASP A 78 -4.79 0.23 2.36
N GLU A 79 -3.58 0.24 1.78
CA GLU A 79 -3.01 -0.84 0.94
C GLU A 79 -4.01 -1.39 -0.11
N PRO A 80 -4.57 -0.54 -0.99
CA PRO A 80 -5.67 -0.93 -1.86
C PRO A 80 -5.27 -1.96 -2.92
N THR A 81 -3.99 -2.10 -3.24
CA THR A 81 -3.47 -3.06 -4.25
C THR A 81 -3.16 -4.43 -3.67
N ASN A 82 -3.13 -4.60 -2.35
CA ASN A 82 -2.77 -5.87 -1.71
C ASN A 82 -3.70 -7.01 -2.14
N HIS A 83 -3.12 -8.15 -2.53
CA HIS A 83 -3.83 -9.35 -2.99
C HIS A 83 -4.71 -9.15 -4.24
N LEU A 84 -4.48 -8.10 -5.02
CA LEU A 84 -5.09 -7.92 -6.32
C LEU A 84 -4.18 -8.51 -7.41
N ASP A 85 -4.80 -9.02 -8.47
CA ASP A 85 -4.09 -9.33 -9.70
C ASP A 85 -3.81 -8.05 -10.51
N ILE A 86 -2.96 -8.16 -11.52
CA ILE A 86 -2.55 -7.00 -12.35
C ILE A 86 -3.77 -6.31 -12.99
N ALA A 87 -4.72 -7.10 -13.51
CA ALA A 87 -5.91 -6.54 -14.15
C ALA A 87 -6.80 -5.78 -13.15
N ALA A 88 -6.88 -6.25 -11.90
CA ALA A 88 -7.60 -5.55 -10.83
C ALA A 88 -6.88 -4.28 -10.38
N ILE A 89 -5.54 -4.25 -10.37
CA ILE A 89 -4.74 -3.06 -10.06
C ILE A 89 -4.92 -2.01 -11.15
N GLU A 90 -4.79 -2.36 -12.42
CA GLU A 90 -5.02 -1.44 -13.55
C GLU A 90 -6.45 -0.88 -13.55
N TRP A 91 -7.42 -1.72 -13.24
CA TRP A 91 -8.79 -1.29 -13.09
C TRP A 91 -8.95 -0.30 -11.93
N LEU A 92 -8.38 -0.59 -10.74
CA LEU A 92 -8.39 0.28 -9.57
C LEU A 92 -7.78 1.65 -9.89
N GLU A 93 -6.60 1.65 -10.49
CA GLU A 93 -5.88 2.86 -10.90
C GLU A 93 -6.76 3.77 -11.77
N LYS A 94 -7.42 3.20 -12.79
CA LYS A 94 -8.35 3.94 -13.65
C LYS A 94 -9.52 4.54 -12.88
N GLN A 95 -10.07 3.82 -11.89
CA GLN A 95 -11.17 4.35 -11.07
C GLN A 95 -10.70 5.50 -10.18
N LEU A 96 -9.51 5.39 -9.59
CA LEU A 96 -8.96 6.42 -8.70
C LEU A 96 -8.52 7.66 -9.47
N LEU A 97 -7.98 7.53 -10.70
CA LEU A 97 -7.68 8.66 -11.59
C LEU A 97 -8.93 9.47 -11.97
N ASN A 98 -10.08 8.81 -12.08
CA ASN A 98 -11.36 9.45 -12.41
C ASN A 98 -12.14 9.92 -11.17
N PHE A 99 -11.59 9.78 -9.98
CA PHE A 99 -12.23 10.24 -8.74
C PHE A 99 -12.05 11.75 -8.58
N ASN A 100 -13.15 12.49 -8.41
CA ASN A 100 -13.15 13.95 -8.35
C ASN A 100 -12.89 14.52 -6.94
N GLY A 101 -12.91 13.68 -5.89
CA GLY A 101 -12.66 14.09 -4.51
C GLY A 101 -11.18 14.06 -4.13
N ALA A 102 -10.89 14.40 -2.89
CA ALA A 102 -9.55 14.25 -2.34
C ALA A 102 -9.26 12.76 -2.04
N LEU A 103 -8.08 12.29 -2.50
CA LEU A 103 -7.64 10.91 -2.30
C LEU A 103 -6.46 10.88 -1.33
N VAL A 104 -6.58 10.13 -0.24
CA VAL A 104 -5.49 9.84 0.68
C VAL A 104 -5.31 8.32 0.73
N PHE A 105 -4.12 7.84 0.41
CA PHE A 105 -3.86 6.40 0.37
C PHE A 105 -2.49 6.05 0.93
N ILE A 106 -2.42 4.87 1.55
CA ILE A 106 -1.18 4.25 2.02
C ILE A 106 -0.93 3.07 1.11
N THR A 107 0.28 2.96 0.55
CA THR A 107 0.64 1.83 -0.30
C THR A 107 2.15 1.62 -0.36
N HIS A 108 2.54 0.36 -0.60
CA HIS A 108 3.90 -0.03 -0.98
C HIS A 108 4.09 -0.18 -2.49
N ASP A 109 3.03 -0.02 -3.26
CA ASP A 109 3.03 -0.09 -4.72
C ASP A 109 3.55 1.21 -5.33
N ARG A 110 4.76 1.14 -5.89
CA ARG A 110 5.42 2.30 -6.51
C ARG A 110 4.74 2.75 -7.78
N SER A 111 4.12 1.83 -8.53
CA SER A 111 3.42 2.16 -9.77
C SER A 111 2.19 3.01 -9.46
N LEU A 112 1.42 2.61 -8.43
CA LEU A 112 0.27 3.37 -7.97
C LEU A 112 0.67 4.75 -7.43
N LEU A 113 1.79 4.85 -6.69
CA LEU A 113 2.32 6.14 -6.23
C LEU A 113 2.69 7.06 -7.39
N GLN A 114 3.36 6.51 -8.43
CA GLN A 114 3.74 7.30 -9.62
C GLN A 114 2.53 7.77 -10.41
N ALA A 115 1.47 6.96 -10.50
CA ALA A 115 0.30 7.28 -11.28
C ALA A 115 -0.63 8.30 -10.61
N LEU A 116 -0.76 8.25 -9.26
CA LEU A 116 -1.79 8.99 -8.54
C LEU A 116 -1.28 10.09 -7.63
N ALA A 117 -0.05 9.96 -7.07
CA ALA A 117 0.39 10.86 -6.03
C ALA A 117 0.80 12.23 -6.60
N THR A 118 0.13 13.26 -6.16
CA THR A 118 0.49 14.67 -6.38
C THR A 118 1.22 15.26 -5.17
N HIS A 119 1.09 14.63 -4.01
CA HIS A 119 1.70 15.01 -2.74
C HIS A 119 2.11 13.75 -1.99
N ILE A 120 3.23 13.81 -1.27
CA ILE A 120 3.73 12.69 -0.47
C ILE A 120 3.83 13.11 0.99
N ALA A 121 3.30 12.29 1.88
CA ALA A 121 3.49 12.41 3.31
C ALA A 121 4.34 11.24 3.81
N GLU A 122 5.59 11.50 4.20
CA GLU A 122 6.48 10.49 4.77
C GLU A 122 6.40 10.55 6.29
N LEU A 123 5.99 9.44 6.91
CA LEU A 123 6.01 9.28 8.36
C LEU A 123 7.30 8.55 8.76
N ASP A 124 8.22 9.25 9.43
CA ASP A 124 9.46 8.67 9.94
C ASP A 124 9.63 9.02 11.43
N ARG A 125 9.66 8.01 12.30
CA ARG A 125 9.87 8.12 13.77
C ARG A 125 8.95 9.15 14.45
N GLY A 126 7.68 9.19 14.09
CA GLY A 126 6.71 10.12 14.66
C GLY A 126 6.76 11.53 14.07
N HIS A 127 7.67 11.80 13.14
CA HIS A 127 7.73 13.04 12.38
C HIS A 127 7.09 12.87 11.02
N LEU A 128 6.13 13.73 10.70
CA LEU A 128 5.50 13.79 9.40
C LEU A 128 6.23 14.82 8.53
N ARG A 129 6.76 14.37 7.40
CA ARG A 129 7.33 15.24 6.36
C ARG A 129 6.36 15.29 5.19
N TYR A 130 6.10 16.49 4.72
CA TYR A 130 5.21 16.73 3.59
C TYR A 130 6.02 17.19 2.39
N TRP A 131 5.74 16.59 1.25
CA TRP A 131 6.36 16.92 -0.03
C TRP A 131 5.26 17.23 -1.06
N GLU A 132 5.35 18.39 -1.67
CA GLU A 132 4.50 18.81 -2.77
C GLU A 132 5.19 18.46 -4.10
N GLY A 133 4.68 17.46 -4.77
CA GLY A 133 5.25 16.92 -6.02
C GLY A 133 4.95 15.43 -6.19
N ASP A 134 5.34 14.92 -7.34
CA ASP A 134 5.18 13.50 -7.70
C ASP A 134 6.18 12.60 -6.95
N TYR A 135 5.96 11.30 -7.05
CA TYR A 135 6.80 10.30 -6.39
C TYR A 135 8.25 10.32 -6.89
N THR A 136 8.48 10.66 -8.17
CA THR A 136 9.82 10.71 -8.76
C THR A 136 10.65 11.84 -8.16
N SER A 137 10.07 13.04 -8.07
CA SER A 137 10.72 14.19 -7.44
C SER A 137 10.95 13.98 -5.95
N PHE A 138 10.03 13.30 -5.25
CA PHE A 138 10.21 12.91 -3.87
C PHE A 138 11.42 11.97 -3.67
N LEU A 139 11.62 10.98 -4.56
CA LEU A 139 12.78 10.08 -4.47
C LEU A 139 14.11 10.83 -4.59
N VAL A 140 14.20 11.80 -5.50
CA VAL A 140 15.39 12.66 -5.66
C VAL A 140 15.64 13.48 -4.39
N TYR A 141 14.60 14.12 -3.88
CA TYR A 141 14.68 14.88 -2.62
C TYR A 141 15.13 13.98 -1.45
N ARG A 142 14.55 12.80 -1.32
CA ARG A 142 14.90 11.84 -0.26
C ARG A 142 16.35 11.39 -0.32
N GLU A 143 16.85 11.14 -1.52
CA GLU A 143 18.27 10.77 -1.73
C GLU A 143 19.21 11.90 -1.30
N GLN A 144 18.91 13.14 -1.70
CA GLN A 144 19.68 14.31 -1.29
C GLN A 144 19.62 14.52 0.23
N ALA A 145 18.44 14.42 0.84
CA ALA A 145 18.27 14.57 2.28
C ALA A 145 19.07 13.51 3.07
N LEU A 146 19.08 12.26 2.60
CA LEU A 146 19.89 11.20 3.20
C LEU A 146 21.40 11.44 3.05
N ALA A 147 21.84 11.94 1.90
CA ALA A 147 23.24 12.29 1.68
C ALA A 147 23.69 13.47 2.58
N ASP A 148 22.86 14.47 2.76
CA ASP A 148 23.12 15.61 3.64
C ASP A 148 23.13 15.19 5.11
N GLU A 149 22.20 14.32 5.53
CA GLU A 149 22.19 13.73 6.87
C GLU A 149 23.47 12.92 7.14
N ALA A 150 23.90 12.10 6.18
CA ALA A 150 25.14 11.35 6.29
C ALA A 150 26.37 12.26 6.44
N ARG A 151 26.43 13.35 5.66
CA ARG A 151 27.52 14.33 5.73
C ARG A 151 27.53 15.09 7.08
N HIS A 152 26.38 15.52 7.56
CA HIS A 152 26.24 16.13 8.88
C HIS A 152 26.65 15.16 10.00
N ASN A 153 26.27 13.90 9.89
CA ASN A 153 26.65 12.86 10.84
C ASN A 153 28.15 12.63 10.87
N GLU A 154 28.81 12.60 9.72
CA GLU A 154 30.28 12.49 9.64
C GLU A 154 31.01 13.66 10.31
N LEU A 155 30.57 14.90 10.03
CA LEU A 155 31.13 16.10 10.65
C LEU A 155 30.94 16.09 12.17
N PHE A 156 29.75 15.71 12.63
CA PHE A 156 29.45 15.59 14.04
C PHE A 156 30.32 14.51 14.71
N ASP A 157 30.49 13.35 14.09
CA ASP A 157 31.31 12.26 14.63
C ASP A 157 32.80 12.65 14.71
N LYS A 158 33.32 13.40 13.72
CA LYS A 158 34.65 14.01 13.79
C LYS A 158 34.80 14.95 14.99
N LYS A 159 33.78 15.81 15.21
CA LYS A 159 33.77 16.73 16.36
C LYS A 159 33.70 15.96 17.69
N LEU A 160 32.84 14.96 17.79
CA LEU A 160 32.71 14.13 18.98
C LEU A 160 34.04 13.41 19.29
N ALA A 161 34.67 12.81 18.29
CA ALA A 161 35.98 12.15 18.45
C ALA A 161 37.08 13.11 18.95
N GLN A 162 37.13 14.34 18.44
CA GLN A 162 38.07 15.36 18.91
C GLN A 162 37.80 15.71 20.38
N GLU A 163 36.58 15.89 20.80
CA GLU A 163 36.21 16.17 22.19
C GLU A 163 36.53 14.98 23.12
N GLU A 164 36.38 13.74 22.65
CA GLU A 164 36.74 12.54 23.41
C GLU A 164 38.25 12.39 23.59
N VAL A 165 39.04 12.65 22.55
CA VAL A 165 40.49 12.66 22.64
C VAL A 165 40.95 13.73 23.63
N TRP A 166 40.38 14.93 23.58
CA TRP A 166 40.69 16.03 24.51
C TRP A 166 40.46 15.64 25.98
N ILE A 167 39.35 14.97 26.30
CA ILE A 167 39.07 14.48 27.67
C ILE A 167 40.05 13.42 28.10
N ARG A 168 40.46 12.48 27.21
CA ARG A 168 41.41 11.41 27.53
C ARG A 168 42.84 11.92 27.80
N GLN A 169 43.23 13.03 27.16
CA GLN A 169 44.57 13.61 27.33
C GLN A 169 44.77 14.30 28.68
N GLY A 170 43.78 14.35 29.55
CA GLY A 170 43.88 14.78 30.93
C GLY A 170 43.81 16.28 31.14
N ILE A 171 42.99 16.66 32.11
CA ILE A 171 42.74 18.06 32.51
C ILE A 171 43.82 18.52 33.43
N LYS A 172 44.92 19.08 32.92
CA LYS A 172 46.03 19.55 33.78
C LYS A 172 45.90 20.99 34.26
N ALA A 173 44.87 21.77 33.99
CA ALA A 173 44.69 23.08 34.66
C ALA A 173 43.26 23.66 34.49
N ARG A 174 42.67 24.15 35.59
CA ARG A 174 41.45 24.95 35.78
C ARG A 174 40.13 24.17 35.76
N ARG A 175 39.73 23.68 36.93
CA ARG A 175 38.50 22.89 37.20
C ARG A 175 37.19 23.52 36.67
N THR A 176 36.98 24.84 36.84
CA THR A 176 35.70 25.49 36.55
C THR A 176 35.41 25.67 35.04
N ARG A 177 36.45 25.83 34.21
CA ARG A 177 36.28 26.03 32.76
C ARG A 177 35.99 24.72 31.99
N ASN A 178 36.24 23.60 32.65
CA ASN A 178 36.13 22.26 32.05
C ASN A 178 34.75 21.60 32.26
N GLU A 179 33.98 21.99 33.29
CA GLU A 179 32.66 21.38 33.57
C GLU A 179 31.63 21.69 32.46
N GLY A 180 31.69 22.88 31.86
CA GLY A 180 30.85 23.24 30.72
C GLY A 180 31.12 22.37 29.50
N ARG A 181 32.43 22.10 29.24
CA ARG A 181 32.84 21.24 28.09
C ARG A 181 32.51 19.76 28.31
N VAL A 182 32.61 19.29 29.56
CA VAL A 182 32.17 17.93 29.94
C VAL A 182 30.64 17.78 29.77
N ARG A 183 29.86 18.77 30.16
CA ARG A 183 28.41 18.82 29.93
C ARG A 183 28.08 18.82 28.43
N ALA A 184 28.79 19.62 27.63
CA ALA A 184 28.62 19.62 26.19
C ALA A 184 28.94 18.26 25.54
N LEU A 185 30.00 17.56 25.99
CA LEU A 185 30.31 16.22 25.50
C LEU A 185 29.23 15.19 25.87
N LYS A 186 28.68 15.25 27.10
CA LYS A 186 27.56 14.38 27.48
C LYS A 186 26.36 14.61 26.57
N ALA A 187 25.99 15.86 26.29
CA ALA A 187 24.91 16.20 25.36
C ALA A 187 25.20 15.70 23.94
N LEU A 188 26.44 15.81 23.44
CA LEU A 188 26.84 15.25 22.15
C LEU A 188 26.70 13.72 22.08
N ARG A 189 27.03 13.00 23.16
CA ARG A 189 26.86 11.54 23.24
C ARG A 189 25.39 11.14 23.25
N GLU A 190 24.54 11.88 23.95
CA GLU A 190 23.11 11.68 24.01
C GLU A 190 22.50 11.87 22.61
N THR A 191 22.81 12.98 21.94
CA THR A 191 22.41 13.24 20.55
C THR A 191 22.88 12.13 19.60
N ARG A 192 24.09 11.58 19.79
CA ARG A 192 24.58 10.45 18.98
C ARG A 192 23.77 9.18 19.20
N SER A 193 23.39 8.88 20.46
CA SER A 193 22.63 7.67 20.80
C SER A 193 21.21 7.69 20.21
N GLU A 194 20.65 8.86 19.97
CA GLU A 194 19.32 9.05 19.36
C GLU A 194 19.34 8.99 17.83
N ARG A 195 20.52 8.88 17.21
CA ARG A 195 20.65 8.87 15.76
C ARG A 195 20.16 7.57 15.13
N ARG A 196 19.73 7.74 13.88
CA ARG A 196 19.47 6.64 12.97
C ARG A 196 20.80 5.97 12.58
N GLU A 197 21.04 4.74 13.01
CA GLU A 197 21.99 3.88 12.35
C GLU A 197 21.39 3.44 11.02
N LEU A 198 22.04 3.79 9.91
CA LEU A 198 21.71 3.23 8.61
C LEU A 198 21.90 1.71 8.74
N VAL A 199 20.77 0.99 8.74
CA VAL A 199 20.81 -0.49 8.66
C VAL A 199 21.52 -0.80 7.34
N GLY A 200 22.79 -1.24 7.43
CA GLY A 200 23.57 -1.63 6.28
C GLY A 200 22.80 -2.68 5.49
N LYS A 201 22.88 -2.63 4.15
CA LYS A 201 22.35 -3.70 3.30
C LYS A 201 22.96 -5.00 3.79
N ALA A 202 22.14 -5.91 4.33
CA ALA A 202 22.58 -7.24 4.67
C ALA A 202 23.00 -7.94 3.38
N ASN A 203 24.30 -8.07 3.16
CA ASN A 203 24.84 -8.88 2.08
C ASN A 203 24.75 -10.35 2.52
N PHE A 204 23.66 -11.00 2.21
CA PHE A 204 23.56 -12.45 2.32
C PHE A 204 24.32 -13.08 1.15
N THR A 205 25.56 -13.49 1.40
CA THR A 205 26.25 -14.47 0.56
C THR A 205 25.71 -15.85 0.95
N LEU A 206 24.79 -16.37 0.15
CA LEU A 206 24.44 -17.78 0.22
C LEU A 206 25.66 -18.59 -0.24
N ALA A 207 26.32 -19.24 0.70
CA ALA A 207 27.36 -20.20 0.37
C ALA A 207 26.72 -21.31 -0.50
N SER A 208 27.14 -21.41 -1.76
CA SER A 208 26.74 -22.50 -2.66
C SER A 208 27.41 -23.78 -2.19
N SER A 209 26.68 -24.63 -1.49
CA SER A 209 27.12 -25.98 -1.19
C SER A 209 26.97 -26.88 -2.41
N GLY A 210 28.10 -27.33 -2.97
CA GLY A 210 28.18 -28.56 -3.76
C GLY A 210 27.63 -28.55 -5.19
N ASP A 211 28.40 -29.07 -6.11
CA ASP A 211 28.08 -29.38 -7.49
C ASP A 211 26.91 -30.38 -7.62
N SER A 212 25.68 -29.91 -7.59
CA SER A 212 24.52 -30.64 -8.12
C SER A 212 24.19 -30.06 -9.50
N GLY A 213 23.77 -30.92 -10.44
CA GLY A 213 23.57 -30.59 -11.86
C GLY A 213 22.85 -29.26 -12.10
N LYS A 214 23.18 -28.60 -13.21
CA LYS A 214 22.63 -27.26 -13.57
C LYS A 214 21.11 -27.28 -13.79
N LEU A 215 20.51 -28.41 -14.20
CA LEU A 215 19.07 -28.58 -14.44
C LEU A 215 18.36 -28.99 -13.15
N VAL A 216 17.36 -28.22 -12.73
CA VAL A 216 16.54 -28.47 -11.54
C VAL A 216 15.24 -29.20 -11.90
N ALA A 217 14.56 -28.75 -12.95
CA ALA A 217 13.36 -29.38 -13.46
C ALA A 217 13.24 -29.18 -14.97
N ASP A 218 12.81 -30.25 -15.66
CA ASP A 218 12.44 -30.22 -17.08
C ASP A 218 10.95 -30.57 -17.18
N LEU A 219 10.14 -29.58 -17.49
CA LEU A 219 8.70 -29.70 -17.63
C LEU A 219 8.38 -29.79 -19.12
N VAL A 220 7.75 -30.88 -19.54
CA VAL A 220 7.39 -31.12 -20.94
C VAL A 220 5.90 -31.38 -20.99
N ASP A 221 5.16 -30.53 -21.70
CA ASP A 221 3.73 -30.67 -21.99
C ASP A 221 2.86 -30.91 -20.74
N VAL A 222 3.18 -30.20 -19.65
CA VAL A 222 2.49 -30.34 -18.37
C VAL A 222 1.14 -29.64 -18.43
N SER A 223 0.09 -30.39 -18.06
CA SER A 223 -1.26 -29.84 -17.94
C SER A 223 -1.81 -30.21 -16.55
N TYR A 224 -2.48 -29.23 -15.92
CA TYR A 224 -3.08 -29.42 -14.61
C TYR A 224 -4.41 -28.67 -14.50
N ALA A 225 -5.41 -29.33 -13.93
CA ALA A 225 -6.73 -28.76 -13.65
C ALA A 225 -7.11 -29.00 -12.20
N TYR A 226 -7.87 -28.09 -11.63
CA TYR A 226 -8.48 -28.23 -10.31
C TYR A 226 -10.01 -28.29 -10.49
N GLY A 227 -10.58 -29.51 -10.35
CA GLY A 227 -11.95 -29.79 -10.78
C GLY A 227 -12.10 -29.54 -12.28
N ASP A 228 -13.10 -28.75 -12.67
CA ASP A 228 -13.34 -28.36 -14.06
C ASP A 228 -12.49 -27.17 -14.54
N LYS A 229 -11.76 -26.50 -13.63
CA LYS A 229 -10.94 -25.33 -13.96
C LYS A 229 -9.55 -25.76 -14.38
N VAL A 230 -9.21 -25.60 -15.66
CA VAL A 230 -7.86 -25.78 -16.17
C VAL A 230 -6.97 -24.64 -15.68
N ILE A 231 -5.89 -24.97 -14.97
CA ILE A 231 -4.93 -23.99 -14.42
C ILE A 231 -3.72 -23.85 -15.35
N VAL A 232 -3.20 -24.98 -15.84
CA VAL A 232 -2.07 -25.03 -16.76
C VAL A 232 -2.42 -25.97 -17.90
N LYS A 233 -2.08 -25.59 -19.13
CA LYS A 233 -2.32 -26.40 -20.32
C LYS A 233 -1.08 -26.40 -21.20
N ASN A 234 -0.57 -27.60 -21.48
CA ASN A 234 0.54 -27.85 -22.40
C ASN A 234 1.77 -26.97 -22.11
N PHE A 235 2.12 -26.83 -20.83
CA PHE A 235 3.20 -25.98 -20.38
C PHE A 235 4.53 -26.72 -20.41
N SER A 236 5.52 -26.15 -21.12
CA SER A 236 6.87 -26.70 -21.19
C SER A 236 7.88 -25.64 -20.79
N THR A 237 8.78 -25.96 -19.88
CA THR A 237 9.88 -25.07 -19.48
C THR A 237 10.99 -25.85 -18.79
N ARG A 238 12.20 -25.30 -18.81
CA ARG A 238 13.34 -25.81 -18.05
C ARG A 238 13.72 -24.84 -16.95
N ILE A 239 13.88 -25.36 -15.75
CA ILE A 239 14.32 -24.61 -14.59
C ILE A 239 15.74 -24.98 -14.28
N MET A 240 16.63 -24.00 -14.37
CA MET A 240 18.05 -24.18 -14.10
C MET A 240 18.39 -23.71 -12.69
N ARG A 241 19.47 -24.20 -12.15
CA ARG A 241 19.97 -23.76 -10.86
C ARG A 241 20.39 -22.28 -10.92
N GLY A 242 19.81 -21.46 -10.04
CA GLY A 242 20.01 -20.02 -10.00
C GLY A 242 18.93 -19.20 -10.69
N ASP A 243 17.99 -19.84 -11.40
CA ASP A 243 16.84 -19.15 -11.98
C ASP A 243 15.96 -18.55 -10.88
N ARG A 244 15.39 -17.39 -11.18
CA ARG A 244 14.40 -16.71 -10.35
C ARG A 244 13.14 -16.56 -11.19
N ILE A 245 12.12 -17.34 -10.90
CA ILE A 245 10.91 -17.43 -11.70
C ILE A 245 9.78 -16.70 -10.97
N GLY A 246 9.21 -15.69 -11.62
CA GLY A 246 8.00 -15.01 -11.18
C GLY A 246 6.79 -15.65 -11.83
N LEU A 247 5.77 -16.02 -11.04
CA LEU A 247 4.47 -16.48 -11.53
C LEU A 247 3.49 -15.31 -11.53
N VAL A 248 2.91 -15.04 -12.68
CA VAL A 248 1.91 -13.98 -12.87
C VAL A 248 0.65 -14.61 -13.45
N GLY A 249 -0.50 -14.32 -12.86
CA GLY A 249 -1.78 -14.84 -13.32
C GLY A 249 -2.96 -14.09 -12.72
N ALA A 250 -4.15 -14.32 -13.29
CA ALA A 250 -5.41 -13.82 -12.74
C ALA A 250 -5.73 -14.57 -11.43
N ASN A 251 -6.25 -13.84 -10.44
CA ASN A 251 -6.60 -14.35 -9.12
C ASN A 251 -8.09 -14.67 -9.02
#